data_b218c5db31cfa1b46dad8699ba60b1cd
#
_entry.id   b218c5db31cfa1b46dad8699ba60b1cd
#
_cell.length_a   1.000
_cell.length_b   1.000
_cell.length_c   1.000
_cell.angle_alpha   90.00
_cell.angle_beta   90.00
_cell.angle_gamma   90.00
#
_symmetry.space_group_name_H-M   'P 1'
#
loop_
_entity.id
_entity.type
_entity.pdbx_description
1 polymer ?
#
loop_
_entity_poly.entity_id
_entity_poly.type
_entity_poly.pdbx_seq_one_letter_code
_entity_poly.pdbx_strand_id
1 'polypeptide(L)'
;HLLVDEFQDINPLQYRLIQLWKRKNGSLFCIGDPNQSIYGFRGASAECFSRLASDYPQCRQITLQENYRSTPEILGCAQPVVQSNALESRQPSGSKVQLVKTSSARSEGIYVAHEIIQMMGGIDMLGAHGSKKRPHTQSASLSFSDIALLYRTHRQAAQLEYCLQKEGIPYIVLGREDYLSDAEVQRALAFFRLLCAPQNLLALSSSLLAAGCSHEQTVSIRRCYEEAGYSPEALAQALRAQAENAQA
;
A
#
# COMPACT_ATOMS: atom_id res chain seq x y z
N HIS A 1 -24.64 -3.91 14.51
CA HIS A 1 -23.30 -4.27 14.88
C HIS A 1 -22.31 -3.39 14.11
N LEU A 2 -21.29 -2.88 14.76
CA LEU A 2 -20.18 -2.15 14.17
C LEU A 2 -18.88 -2.89 14.51
N LEU A 3 -18.14 -3.27 13.48
CA LEU A 3 -16.83 -3.93 13.59
C LEU A 3 -15.77 -2.97 13.07
N VAL A 4 -14.70 -2.82 13.82
CA VAL A 4 -13.57 -1.95 13.48
C VAL A 4 -12.31 -2.78 13.58
N ASP A 5 -11.60 -2.90 12.46
CA ASP A 5 -10.30 -3.56 12.38
C ASP A 5 -9.18 -2.53 12.41
N GLU A 6 -7.96 -2.96 12.73
CA GLU A 6 -6.76 -2.12 12.84
C GLU A 6 -7.00 -0.88 13.73
N PHE A 7 -7.64 -1.11 14.88
CA PHE A 7 -8.09 -0.04 15.77
C PHE A 7 -6.94 0.85 16.30
N GLN A 8 -5.70 0.38 16.30
CA GLN A 8 -4.52 1.16 16.65
C GLN A 8 -4.19 2.29 15.67
N ASP A 9 -4.71 2.22 14.43
CA ASP A 9 -4.37 3.15 13.37
C ASP A 9 -5.36 4.30 13.21
N ILE A 10 -6.42 4.31 14.05
CA ILE A 10 -7.42 5.38 14.03
C ILE A 10 -6.92 6.65 14.70
N ASN A 11 -7.35 7.79 14.17
CA ASN A 11 -7.15 9.10 14.78
C ASN A 11 -8.37 9.51 15.65
N PRO A 12 -8.26 10.56 16.48
CA PRO A 12 -9.35 11.01 17.35
C PRO A 12 -10.64 11.37 16.58
N LEU A 13 -10.55 11.87 15.35
CA LEU A 13 -11.71 12.20 14.54
C LEU A 13 -12.43 10.94 14.07
N GLN A 14 -11.68 9.95 13.61
CA GLN A 14 -12.22 8.64 13.24
C GLN A 14 -12.85 7.93 14.45
N TYR A 15 -12.23 8.04 15.62
CA TYR A 15 -12.82 7.53 16.86
C TYR A 15 -14.18 8.19 17.14
N ARG A 16 -14.27 9.51 16.98
CA ARG A 16 -15.53 10.25 17.14
C ARG A 16 -16.59 9.79 16.14
N LEU A 17 -16.20 9.52 14.92
CA LEU A 17 -17.09 8.98 13.89
C LEU A 17 -17.62 7.59 14.27
N ILE A 18 -16.78 6.70 14.80
CA ILE A 18 -17.17 5.38 15.31
C ILE A 18 -18.22 5.53 16.42
N GLN A 19 -18.02 6.47 17.36
CA GLN A 19 -18.98 6.75 18.42
C GLN A 19 -20.34 7.19 17.88
N LEU A 20 -20.36 8.03 16.83
CA LEU A 20 -21.58 8.50 16.20
C LEU A 20 -22.31 7.39 15.43
N TRP A 21 -21.57 6.51 14.76
CA TRP A 21 -22.15 5.37 14.03
C TRP A 21 -22.69 4.28 14.95
N LYS A 22 -22.11 4.14 16.12
CA LYS A 22 -22.61 3.18 17.11
C LYS A 22 -23.99 3.59 17.59
N ARG A 23 -25.01 2.87 17.21
CA ARG A 23 -26.38 3.06 17.70
C ARG A 23 -26.46 2.79 19.21
N LYS A 24 -27.41 3.43 19.90
CA LYS A 24 -27.61 3.29 21.35
C LYS A 24 -27.67 1.82 21.83
N ASN A 25 -28.34 0.96 21.08
CA ASN A 25 -28.49 -0.48 21.36
C ASN A 25 -27.62 -1.35 20.44
N GLY A 26 -26.67 -0.77 19.70
CA GLY A 26 -25.77 -1.50 18.83
C GLY A 26 -24.56 -2.03 19.59
N SER A 27 -23.99 -3.14 19.11
CA SER A 27 -22.71 -3.64 19.59
C SER A 27 -21.56 -3.00 18.81
N LEU A 28 -20.45 -2.79 19.50
CA LEU A 28 -19.17 -2.36 18.95
C LEU A 28 -18.14 -3.47 19.22
N PHE A 29 -17.42 -3.86 18.19
CA PHE A 29 -16.34 -4.83 18.25
C PHE A 29 -15.09 -4.23 17.58
N CYS A 30 -14.03 -4.05 18.35
CA CYS A 30 -12.76 -3.48 17.87
C CYS A 30 -11.66 -4.53 17.96
N ILE A 31 -10.89 -4.64 16.90
CA ILE A 31 -9.70 -5.50 16.82
C ILE A 31 -8.50 -4.60 16.55
N GLY A 32 -7.37 -4.89 17.20
CA GLY A 32 -6.13 -4.18 16.95
C GLY A 32 -5.04 -4.57 17.94
N ASP A 33 -3.84 -4.13 17.64
CA ASP A 33 -2.65 -4.34 18.47
C ASP A 33 -1.96 -2.99 18.74
N PRO A 34 -1.97 -2.47 19.97
CA PRO A 34 -1.31 -1.21 20.29
C PRO A 34 0.17 -1.15 19.92
N ASN A 35 0.86 -2.30 19.94
CA ASN A 35 2.28 -2.39 19.59
C ASN A 35 2.55 -2.27 18.08
N GLN A 36 1.50 -2.37 17.24
CA GLN A 36 1.58 -2.20 15.80
C GLN A 36 1.15 -0.80 15.33
N SER A 37 0.92 0.14 16.24
CA SER A 37 0.58 1.53 15.90
C SER A 37 1.78 2.27 15.31
N ILE A 38 1.88 2.27 13.97
CA ILE A 38 2.99 2.91 13.23
C ILE A 38 2.58 4.16 12.45
N TYR A 39 1.29 4.53 12.48
CA TYR A 39 0.75 5.68 11.74
C TYR A 39 0.56 6.94 12.60
N GLY A 40 1.36 7.12 13.65
CA GLY A 40 1.33 8.33 14.47
C GLY A 40 1.51 9.62 13.67
N PHE A 41 2.30 9.61 12.58
CA PHE A 41 2.45 10.75 11.67
C PHE A 41 1.18 11.10 10.88
N ARG A 42 0.18 10.22 10.84
CA ARG A 42 -1.18 10.47 10.30
C ARG A 42 -2.19 10.81 11.39
N GLY A 43 -1.72 11.00 12.64
CA GLY A 43 -2.56 11.30 13.79
C GLY A 43 -3.18 10.08 14.46
N ALA A 44 -2.75 8.85 14.12
CA ALA A 44 -3.13 7.66 14.87
C ALA A 44 -2.61 7.73 16.30
N SER A 45 -3.38 7.23 17.25
CA SER A 45 -3.04 7.26 18.67
C SER A 45 -3.43 5.96 19.35
N ALA A 46 -2.45 5.29 19.93
CA ALA A 46 -2.68 4.10 20.78
C ALA A 46 -3.57 4.39 21.99
N GLU A 47 -3.72 5.68 22.37
CA GLU A 47 -4.64 6.12 23.43
C GLU A 47 -6.10 5.80 23.10
N CYS A 48 -6.44 5.51 21.84
CA CYS A 48 -7.79 5.11 21.46
C CYS A 48 -8.25 3.85 22.22
N PHE A 49 -7.34 2.92 22.54
CA PHE A 49 -7.70 1.74 23.35
C PHE A 49 -8.06 2.09 24.80
N SER A 50 -7.27 2.92 25.46
CA SER A 50 -7.57 3.37 26.83
C SER A 50 -8.83 4.23 26.87
N ARG A 51 -9.05 5.04 25.85
CA ARG A 51 -10.28 5.83 25.68
C ARG A 51 -11.48 4.91 25.45
N LEU A 52 -11.36 3.87 24.62
CA LEU A 52 -12.41 2.89 24.41
C LEU A 52 -12.81 2.20 25.73
N ALA A 53 -11.83 1.78 26.51
CA ALA A 53 -12.08 1.15 27.82
C ALA A 53 -12.77 2.12 28.81
N SER A 54 -12.40 3.42 28.77
CA SER A 54 -13.02 4.45 29.59
C SER A 54 -14.45 4.79 29.16
N ASP A 55 -14.69 4.92 27.85
CA ASP A 55 -16.01 5.26 27.30
C ASP A 55 -17.00 4.08 27.38
N TYR A 56 -16.49 2.86 27.41
CA TYR A 56 -17.27 1.61 27.51
C TYR A 56 -16.76 0.70 28.62
N PRO A 57 -17.00 1.03 29.91
CA PRO A 57 -16.46 0.26 31.05
C PRO A 57 -16.92 -1.20 31.10
N GLN A 58 -18.02 -1.52 30.43
CA GLN A 58 -18.54 -2.90 30.33
C GLN A 58 -17.97 -3.67 29.14
N CYS A 59 -17.05 -3.06 28.38
CA CYS A 59 -16.41 -3.71 27.25
C CYS A 59 -15.57 -4.89 27.73
N ARG A 60 -15.81 -6.07 27.14
CA ARG A 60 -14.98 -7.24 27.40
C ARG A 60 -13.72 -7.14 26.57
N GLN A 61 -12.58 -7.11 27.23
CA GLN A 61 -11.27 -7.20 26.59
C GLN A 61 -10.81 -8.64 26.51
N ILE A 62 -10.39 -9.07 25.32
CA ILE A 62 -9.84 -10.39 25.06
C ILE A 62 -8.46 -10.19 24.42
N THR A 63 -7.43 -10.76 25.04
CA THR A 63 -6.07 -10.72 24.51
C THR A 63 -5.74 -12.06 23.86
N LEU A 64 -5.35 -12.03 22.57
CA LEU A 64 -4.89 -13.21 21.86
C LEU A 64 -3.38 -13.35 22.10
N GLN A 65 -2.95 -14.49 22.61
CA GLN A 65 -1.56 -14.78 22.95
C GLN A 65 -0.90 -15.74 21.96
N GLU A 66 -1.67 -16.54 21.27
CA GLU A 66 -1.16 -17.53 20.32
C GLU A 66 -0.88 -16.89 18.95
N ASN A 67 0.34 -17.03 18.47
CA ASN A 67 0.77 -16.54 17.16
C ASN A 67 1.00 -17.71 16.21
N TYR A 68 0.21 -17.76 15.15
CA TYR A 68 0.26 -18.80 14.11
C TYR A 68 1.02 -18.36 12.85
N ARG A 69 1.56 -17.12 12.83
CA ARG A 69 2.24 -16.53 11.69
C ARG A 69 3.75 -16.73 11.74
N SER A 70 4.36 -16.34 12.84
CA SER A 70 5.80 -16.19 12.99
C SER A 70 6.42 -17.33 13.78
N THR A 71 7.64 -17.69 13.41
CA THR A 71 8.42 -18.69 14.17
C THR A 71 8.86 -18.15 15.53
N PRO A 72 9.25 -19.02 16.48
CA PRO A 72 9.76 -18.57 17.81
C PRO A 72 10.95 -17.61 17.69
N GLU A 73 11.84 -17.81 16.70
CA GLU A 73 13.01 -16.98 16.49
C GLU A 73 12.65 -15.55 16.08
N ILE A 74 11.62 -15.40 15.25
CA ILE A 74 11.11 -14.08 14.84
C ILE A 74 10.48 -13.38 16.04
N LEU A 75 9.61 -14.05 16.78
CA LEU A 75 8.98 -13.48 17.99
C LEU A 75 10.03 -13.12 19.05
N GLY A 76 11.03 -13.99 19.27
CA GLY A 76 12.12 -13.74 20.20
C GLY A 76 12.95 -12.50 19.87
N CYS A 77 13.00 -12.10 18.61
CA CYS A 77 13.63 -10.83 18.20
C CYS A 77 12.69 -9.63 18.30
N ALA A 78 11.40 -9.80 18.02
CA ALA A 78 10.43 -8.70 17.98
C ALA A 78 9.94 -8.27 19.37
N GLN A 79 9.64 -9.22 20.26
CA GLN A 79 9.07 -8.95 21.58
C GLN A 79 9.92 -8.02 22.46
N PRO A 80 11.26 -8.13 22.52
CA PRO A 80 12.07 -7.19 23.29
C PRO A 80 11.99 -5.75 22.78
N VAL A 81 11.77 -5.54 21.48
CA VAL A 81 11.66 -4.20 20.87
C VAL A 81 10.40 -3.49 21.39
N VAL A 82 9.30 -4.20 21.52
CA VAL A 82 8.02 -3.66 22.01
C VAL A 82 7.83 -3.87 23.52
N GLN A 83 8.85 -4.39 24.21
CA GLN A 83 8.83 -4.67 25.66
C GLN A 83 7.64 -5.53 26.07
N SER A 84 7.26 -6.50 25.25
CA SER A 84 6.15 -7.40 25.45
C SER A 84 6.62 -8.85 25.33
N ASN A 85 6.12 -9.72 26.19
CA ASN A 85 6.36 -11.17 26.15
C ASN A 85 5.03 -11.93 26.04
N ALA A 86 3.98 -11.28 25.50
CA ALA A 86 2.63 -11.82 25.55
C ALA A 86 2.32 -12.85 24.45
N LEU A 87 3.14 -12.95 23.41
CA LEU A 87 2.88 -13.82 22.26
C LEU A 87 3.68 -15.11 22.32
N GLU A 88 3.00 -16.23 22.12
CA GLU A 88 3.59 -17.57 21.98
C GLU A 88 3.45 -18.07 20.55
N SER A 89 4.56 -18.48 19.93
CA SER A 89 4.52 -19.06 18.58
C SER A 89 3.90 -20.46 18.61
N ARG A 90 3.01 -20.71 17.65
CA ARG A 90 2.50 -22.06 17.32
C ARG A 90 3.17 -22.62 16.06
N GLN A 91 4.10 -21.89 15.48
CA GLN A 91 4.90 -22.37 14.35
C GLN A 91 6.09 -23.23 14.86
N PRO A 92 6.55 -24.20 14.06
CA PRO A 92 7.79 -24.91 14.34
C PRO A 92 8.98 -23.95 14.34
N SER A 93 10.06 -24.35 15.01
CA SER A 93 11.33 -23.61 14.98
C SER A 93 11.83 -23.45 13.54
N GLY A 94 12.24 -22.24 13.20
CA GLY A 94 12.70 -21.85 11.88
C GLY A 94 14.15 -21.37 11.85
N SER A 95 14.50 -20.63 10.81
CA SER A 95 15.83 -20.03 10.69
C SER A 95 15.99 -18.87 11.67
N LYS A 96 17.19 -18.71 12.19
CA LYS A 96 17.54 -17.58 13.08
C LYS A 96 17.47 -16.26 12.33
N VAL A 97 16.98 -15.23 12.98
CA VAL A 97 17.07 -13.85 12.48
C VAL A 97 18.53 -13.44 12.37
N GLN A 98 18.92 -12.87 11.25
CA GLN A 98 20.28 -12.43 10.98
C GLN A 98 20.38 -10.91 11.05
N LEU A 99 21.36 -10.40 11.77
CA LEU A 99 21.74 -8.99 11.76
C LEU A 99 23.00 -8.83 10.91
N VAL A 100 22.88 -8.10 9.82
CA VAL A 100 23.99 -7.85 8.89
C VAL A 100 24.33 -6.36 8.90
N LYS A 101 25.61 -6.05 9.09
CA LYS A 101 26.13 -4.68 9.02
C LYS A 101 26.95 -4.52 7.74
N THR A 102 26.55 -3.56 6.91
CA THR A 102 27.22 -3.23 5.66
C THR A 102 27.92 -1.88 5.76
N SER A 103 28.92 -1.64 4.89
CA SER A 103 29.71 -0.41 4.88
C SER A 103 29.02 0.74 4.14
N SER A 104 28.05 0.44 3.29
CA SER A 104 27.34 1.42 2.46
C SER A 104 25.97 0.89 2.02
N ALA A 105 25.07 1.79 1.60
CA ALA A 105 23.79 1.43 1.02
C ALA A 105 23.93 0.55 -0.26
N ARG A 106 25.00 0.76 -1.03
CA ARG A 106 25.29 -0.09 -2.19
C ARG A 106 25.67 -1.51 -1.77
N SER A 107 26.51 -1.67 -0.76
CA SER A 107 26.88 -2.97 -0.22
C SER A 107 25.68 -3.69 0.39
N GLU A 108 24.76 -2.95 1.01
CA GLU A 108 23.50 -3.47 1.50
C GLU A 108 22.65 -4.05 0.36
N GLY A 109 22.43 -3.26 -0.71
CA GLY A 109 21.65 -3.71 -1.88
C GLY A 109 22.25 -4.94 -2.57
N ILE A 110 23.57 -5.00 -2.71
CA ILE A 110 24.28 -6.17 -3.27
C ILE A 110 24.07 -7.39 -2.37
N TYR A 111 24.22 -7.21 -1.06
CA TYR A 111 24.01 -8.30 -0.10
C TYR A 111 22.57 -8.85 -0.17
N VAL A 112 21.57 -7.96 -0.21
CA VAL A 112 20.16 -8.34 -0.31
C VAL A 112 19.89 -9.11 -1.60
N ALA A 113 20.35 -8.61 -2.74
CA ALA A 113 20.17 -9.28 -4.02
C ALA A 113 20.79 -10.68 -4.02
N HIS A 114 22.00 -10.81 -3.48
CA HIS A 114 22.71 -12.07 -3.34
C HIS A 114 21.95 -13.06 -2.43
N GLU A 115 21.45 -12.63 -1.27
CA GLU A 115 20.64 -13.50 -0.38
C GLU A 115 19.38 -13.99 -1.06
N ILE A 116 18.71 -13.13 -1.85
CA ILE A 116 17.51 -13.52 -2.62
C ILE A 116 17.86 -14.62 -3.63
N ILE A 117 18.93 -14.43 -4.41
CA ILE A 117 19.39 -15.43 -5.39
C ILE A 117 19.70 -16.76 -4.69
N GLN A 118 20.35 -16.71 -3.54
CA GLN A 118 20.65 -17.91 -2.75
C GLN A 118 19.38 -18.63 -2.27
N MET A 119 18.38 -17.88 -1.77
CA MET A 119 17.10 -18.44 -1.35
C MET A 119 16.33 -19.08 -2.50
N MET A 120 16.48 -18.56 -3.72
CA MET A 120 15.85 -19.10 -4.94
C MET A 120 16.60 -20.31 -5.53
N GLY A 121 17.65 -20.78 -4.85
CA GLY A 121 18.43 -21.92 -5.34
C GLY A 121 19.47 -21.59 -6.41
N GLY A 122 19.78 -20.30 -6.59
CA GLY A 122 20.81 -19.83 -7.51
C GLY A 122 22.22 -20.27 -7.04
N ILE A 123 23.07 -20.65 -7.99
CA ILE A 123 24.48 -20.95 -7.73
C ILE A 123 25.24 -19.63 -7.81
N ASP A 124 25.72 -19.15 -6.66
CA ASP A 124 26.69 -18.05 -6.63
C ASP A 124 28.09 -18.56 -6.92
N MET A 125 28.74 -17.99 -7.94
CA MET A 125 30.14 -18.30 -8.25
C MET A 125 31.11 -17.93 -7.10
N LEU A 126 30.79 -16.92 -6.29
CA LEU A 126 31.59 -16.53 -5.11
C LEU A 126 31.38 -17.49 -3.93
N GLY A 127 30.18 -18.04 -3.76
CA GLY A 127 29.86 -19.05 -2.73
C GLY A 127 30.45 -20.41 -3.01
N ALA A 128 30.78 -20.74 -4.27
CA ALA A 128 31.43 -21.99 -4.66
C ALA A 128 32.85 -22.15 -4.08
N HIS A 129 33.50 -21.05 -3.69
CA HIS A 129 34.84 -21.03 -3.08
C HIS A 129 34.85 -20.84 -1.57
N GLY A 130 33.72 -20.59 -0.94
CA GLY A 130 33.58 -20.41 0.51
C GLY A 130 33.00 -21.63 1.21
N SER A 131 33.77 -22.27 2.09
CA SER A 131 33.44 -23.54 2.78
C SER A 131 32.31 -23.46 3.83
N LYS A 132 31.29 -22.65 3.64
CA LYS A 132 30.10 -22.63 4.52
C LYS A 132 28.84 -22.89 3.74
N LYS A 133 28.59 -24.19 3.43
CA LYS A 133 27.26 -24.67 3.11
C LYS A 133 26.35 -24.41 4.30
N ARG A 134 25.47 -23.40 4.20
CA ARG A 134 24.31 -23.32 5.09
C ARG A 134 23.44 -24.52 4.79
N PRO A 135 22.98 -25.30 5.79
CA PRO A 135 22.05 -26.39 5.55
C PRO A 135 20.73 -25.76 5.05
N HIS A 136 20.44 -25.86 3.77
CA HIS A 136 19.10 -25.71 3.26
C HIS A 136 18.26 -26.86 3.84
N THR A 137 17.54 -26.61 4.89
CA THR A 137 16.41 -27.44 5.30
C THR A 137 15.46 -27.52 4.12
N GLN A 138 15.05 -28.74 3.78
CA GLN A 138 14.05 -29.06 2.78
C GLN A 138 12.84 -28.12 2.94
N SER A 139 12.74 -27.09 2.12
CA SER A 139 11.57 -26.25 2.07
C SER A 139 11.04 -26.21 0.64
N ALA A 140 9.72 -26.14 0.56
CA ALA A 140 9.00 -25.82 -0.65
C ALA A 140 9.76 -24.72 -1.42
N SER A 141 9.83 -24.85 -2.75
CA SER A 141 10.50 -23.87 -3.59
C SER A 141 9.91 -22.50 -3.33
N LEU A 142 10.69 -21.61 -2.71
CA LEU A 142 10.32 -20.21 -2.54
C LEU A 142 10.15 -19.55 -3.90
N SER A 143 9.18 -18.67 -4.01
CA SER A 143 8.99 -17.79 -5.17
C SER A 143 9.39 -16.34 -4.80
N PHE A 144 9.64 -15.50 -5.80
CA PHE A 144 9.93 -14.09 -5.54
C PHE A 144 8.80 -13.36 -4.78
N SER A 145 7.55 -13.83 -4.93
CA SER A 145 6.40 -13.30 -4.21
C SER A 145 6.39 -13.64 -2.71
N ASP A 146 7.21 -14.59 -2.27
CA ASP A 146 7.32 -14.96 -0.86
C ASP A 146 8.34 -14.09 -0.10
N ILE A 147 9.02 -13.18 -0.80
CA ILE A 147 10.08 -12.33 -0.25
C ILE A 147 9.60 -10.87 -0.22
N ALA A 148 9.69 -10.23 0.93
CA ALA A 148 9.40 -8.81 1.09
C ALA A 148 10.63 -8.06 1.60
N LEU A 149 10.92 -6.90 0.98
CA LEU A 149 11.95 -5.96 1.42
C LEU A 149 11.28 -4.74 2.05
N LEU A 150 11.58 -4.52 3.33
CA LEU A 150 11.06 -3.36 4.07
C LEU A 150 12.17 -2.32 4.23
N TYR A 151 11.85 -1.07 3.97
CA TYR A 151 12.77 0.05 4.10
C TYR A 151 12.09 1.25 4.78
N ARG A 152 12.88 2.14 5.37
CA ARG A 152 12.35 3.28 6.13
C ARG A 152 11.95 4.45 5.24
N THR A 153 12.64 4.68 4.14
CA THR A 153 12.46 5.84 3.26
C THR A 153 12.56 5.45 1.79
N HIS A 154 11.82 6.16 0.92
CA HIS A 154 11.87 5.95 -0.54
C HIS A 154 13.27 6.12 -1.14
N ARG A 155 14.15 6.91 -0.50
CA ARG A 155 15.55 7.04 -0.92
C ARG A 155 16.31 5.71 -0.85
N GLN A 156 16.02 4.88 0.16
CA GLN A 156 16.62 3.54 0.28
C GLN A 156 16.10 2.61 -0.80
N ALA A 157 14.83 2.72 -1.19
CA ALA A 157 14.23 1.93 -2.26
C ALA A 157 15.02 2.05 -3.57
N ALA A 158 15.38 3.26 -3.99
CA ALA A 158 16.07 3.49 -5.26
C ALA A 158 17.40 2.71 -5.37
N GLN A 159 18.14 2.59 -4.25
CA GLN A 159 19.37 1.84 -4.23
C GLN A 159 19.13 0.32 -4.28
N LEU A 160 18.11 -0.17 -3.57
CA LEU A 160 17.71 -1.57 -3.62
C LEU A 160 17.22 -1.94 -5.02
N GLU A 161 16.35 -1.14 -5.62
CA GLU A 161 15.86 -1.32 -6.99
C GLU A 161 17.00 -1.44 -8.00
N TYR A 162 17.98 -0.52 -7.91
CA TYR A 162 19.15 -0.56 -8.79
C TYR A 162 19.90 -1.89 -8.70
N CYS A 163 20.10 -2.41 -7.48
CA CYS A 163 20.80 -3.68 -7.27
C CYS A 163 19.96 -4.86 -7.77
N LEU A 164 18.65 -4.88 -7.50
CA LEU A 164 17.74 -5.93 -7.97
C LEU A 164 17.67 -5.98 -9.50
N GLN A 165 17.58 -4.81 -10.16
CA GLN A 165 17.58 -4.71 -11.63
C GLN A 165 18.89 -5.23 -12.23
N LYS A 166 20.03 -4.92 -11.63
CA LYS A 166 21.34 -5.39 -12.08
C LYS A 166 21.45 -6.91 -12.06
N GLU A 167 20.86 -7.55 -11.07
CA GLU A 167 20.84 -9.01 -10.90
C GLU A 167 19.65 -9.68 -11.60
N GLY A 168 18.81 -8.92 -12.32
CA GLY A 168 17.66 -9.46 -13.02
C GLY A 168 16.55 -9.99 -12.10
N ILE A 169 16.51 -9.54 -10.86
CA ILE A 169 15.49 -9.97 -9.87
C ILE A 169 14.21 -9.16 -10.09
N PRO A 170 13.06 -9.81 -10.37
CA PRO A 170 11.79 -9.11 -10.52
C PRO A 170 11.30 -8.58 -9.17
N TYR A 171 10.75 -7.36 -9.15
CA TYR A 171 10.22 -6.73 -7.94
C TYR A 171 9.04 -5.81 -8.24
N ILE A 172 8.26 -5.51 -7.19
CA ILE A 172 7.19 -4.51 -7.20
C ILE A 172 7.44 -3.56 -6.02
N VAL A 173 7.40 -2.26 -6.26
CA VAL A 173 7.49 -1.25 -5.20
C VAL A 173 6.09 -0.81 -4.79
N LEU A 174 5.71 -1.14 -3.56
CA LEU A 174 4.44 -0.70 -2.99
C LEU A 174 4.56 0.74 -2.46
N GLY A 175 3.47 1.52 -2.59
CA GLY A 175 3.44 2.91 -2.11
C GLY A 175 4.19 3.91 -2.99
N ARG A 176 4.72 3.49 -4.14
CA ARG A 176 5.05 4.41 -5.23
C ARG A 176 3.74 4.94 -5.80
N GLU A 177 3.73 6.21 -6.21
CA GLU A 177 2.57 6.75 -6.92
C GLU A 177 2.15 5.77 -8.02
N ASP A 178 0.93 5.31 -7.94
CA ASP A 178 0.36 4.43 -8.96
C ASP A 178 0.48 5.16 -10.29
N TYR A 179 1.10 4.52 -11.31
CA TYR A 179 1.18 5.09 -12.65
C TYR A 179 -0.19 5.57 -13.15
N LEU A 180 -1.27 4.99 -12.61
CA LEU A 180 -2.63 5.43 -12.84
C LEU A 180 -2.93 6.82 -12.26
N SER A 181 -2.12 7.34 -11.32
CA SER A 181 -2.24 8.71 -10.81
C SER A 181 -1.48 9.73 -11.66
N ASP A 182 -0.66 9.28 -12.59
CA ASP A 182 0.01 10.16 -13.56
C ASP A 182 -1.01 10.97 -14.37
N ALA A 183 -0.76 12.26 -14.51
CA ALA A 183 -1.71 13.18 -15.14
C ALA A 183 -2.04 12.80 -16.58
N GLU A 184 -1.08 12.29 -17.35
CA GLU A 184 -1.30 11.87 -18.74
C GLU A 184 -2.10 10.58 -18.80
N VAL A 185 -1.80 9.64 -17.91
CA VAL A 185 -2.57 8.39 -17.79
C VAL A 185 -4.01 8.67 -17.37
N GLN A 186 -4.23 9.58 -16.40
CA GLN A 186 -5.57 9.99 -16.00
C GLN A 186 -6.34 10.66 -17.15
N ARG A 187 -5.67 11.45 -17.99
CA ARG A 187 -6.28 12.03 -19.19
C ARG A 187 -6.75 10.95 -20.15
N ALA A 188 -5.89 9.99 -20.46
CA ALA A 188 -6.25 8.86 -21.30
C ALA A 188 -7.40 8.05 -20.72
N LEU A 189 -7.36 7.75 -19.42
CA LEU A 189 -8.43 7.04 -18.72
C LEU A 189 -9.75 7.81 -18.72
N ALA A 190 -9.73 9.14 -18.57
CA ALA A 190 -10.93 9.97 -18.68
C ALA A 190 -11.59 9.85 -20.06
N PHE A 191 -10.78 9.86 -21.12
CA PHE A 191 -11.27 9.65 -22.49
C PHE A 191 -11.90 8.26 -22.65
N PHE A 192 -11.25 7.19 -22.22
CA PHE A 192 -11.82 5.84 -22.30
C PHE A 192 -13.09 5.68 -21.44
N ARG A 193 -13.12 6.32 -20.26
CA ARG A 193 -14.35 6.34 -19.42
C ARG A 193 -15.51 7.04 -20.14
N LEU A 194 -15.24 8.12 -20.87
CA LEU A 194 -16.26 8.79 -21.68
C LEU A 194 -16.78 7.89 -22.80
N LEU A 195 -15.90 7.15 -23.49
CA LEU A 195 -16.30 6.20 -24.54
C LEU A 195 -17.19 5.06 -23.97
N CYS A 196 -16.85 4.55 -22.79
CA CYS A 196 -17.62 3.48 -22.14
C CYS A 196 -18.93 3.99 -21.53
N ALA A 197 -18.97 5.24 -21.10
CA ALA A 197 -20.13 5.86 -20.45
C ALA A 197 -20.31 7.30 -20.97
N PRO A 198 -20.95 7.49 -22.12
CA PRO A 198 -21.11 8.80 -22.77
C PRO A 198 -21.79 9.86 -21.89
N GLN A 199 -22.61 9.43 -20.93
CA GLN A 199 -23.29 10.33 -19.97
C GLN A 199 -22.39 10.78 -18.82
N ASN A 200 -21.13 10.32 -18.75
CA ASN A 200 -20.21 10.71 -17.69
C ASN A 200 -19.58 12.09 -17.97
N LEU A 201 -20.27 13.12 -17.51
CA LEU A 201 -19.87 14.52 -17.70
C LEU A 201 -18.58 14.92 -16.97
N LEU A 202 -18.22 14.20 -15.89
CA LEU A 202 -16.93 14.40 -15.24
C LEU A 202 -15.79 13.91 -16.13
N ALA A 203 -15.95 12.74 -16.75
CA ALA A 203 -14.98 12.22 -17.70
C ALA A 203 -14.86 13.13 -18.94
N LEU A 204 -15.97 13.65 -19.46
CA LEU A 204 -15.96 14.64 -20.54
C LEU A 204 -15.18 15.89 -20.14
N SER A 205 -15.52 16.50 -19.00
CA SER A 205 -14.83 17.71 -18.53
C SER A 205 -13.34 17.49 -18.33
N SER A 206 -12.94 16.37 -17.74
CA SER A 206 -11.53 16.00 -17.56
C SER A 206 -10.81 15.82 -18.90
N SER A 207 -11.45 15.20 -19.89
CA SER A 207 -10.89 15.00 -21.21
C SER A 207 -10.72 16.31 -21.98
N LEU A 208 -11.69 17.22 -21.88
CA LEU A 208 -11.64 18.54 -22.52
C LEU A 208 -10.56 19.44 -21.94
N LEU A 209 -10.47 19.51 -20.61
CA LEU A 209 -9.39 20.23 -19.92
C LEU A 209 -8.02 19.65 -20.28
N ALA A 210 -7.92 18.33 -20.37
CA ALA A 210 -6.70 17.65 -20.80
C ALA A 210 -6.31 17.96 -22.26
N ALA A 211 -7.30 18.17 -23.13
CA ALA A 211 -7.09 18.58 -24.52
C ALA A 211 -6.75 20.08 -24.67
N GLY A 212 -6.66 20.83 -23.55
CA GLY A 212 -6.29 22.25 -23.56
C GLY A 212 -7.48 23.21 -23.66
N CYS A 213 -8.71 22.73 -23.55
CA CYS A 213 -9.87 23.63 -23.53
C CYS A 213 -9.86 24.46 -22.24
N SER A 214 -10.26 25.72 -22.33
CA SER A 214 -10.48 26.55 -21.16
C SER A 214 -11.68 26.06 -20.33
N HIS A 215 -11.79 26.56 -19.11
CA HIS A 215 -12.94 26.22 -18.26
C HIS A 215 -14.29 26.65 -18.89
N GLU A 216 -14.32 27.85 -19.48
CA GLU A 216 -15.51 28.37 -20.17
C GLU A 216 -15.88 27.53 -21.40
N GLN A 217 -14.89 27.15 -22.22
CA GLN A 217 -15.09 26.26 -23.34
C GLN A 217 -15.61 24.90 -22.91
N THR A 218 -15.04 24.35 -21.84
CA THR A 218 -15.48 23.06 -21.27
C THR A 218 -16.94 23.10 -20.85
N VAL A 219 -17.37 24.17 -20.18
CA VAL A 219 -18.78 24.35 -19.75
C VAL A 219 -19.70 24.47 -20.97
N SER A 220 -19.30 25.25 -21.99
CA SER A 220 -20.09 25.42 -23.22
C SER A 220 -20.26 24.11 -23.99
N ILE A 221 -19.16 23.38 -24.23
CA ILE A 221 -19.18 22.08 -24.92
C ILE A 221 -20.04 21.07 -24.17
N ARG A 222 -19.88 21.02 -22.86
CA ARG A 222 -20.65 20.13 -21.99
C ARG A 222 -22.15 20.39 -22.12
N ARG A 223 -22.55 21.65 -22.09
CA ARG A 223 -23.97 22.03 -22.23
C ARG A 223 -24.52 21.61 -23.59
N CYS A 224 -23.81 21.89 -24.67
CA CYS A 224 -24.23 21.46 -26.01
C CYS A 224 -24.36 19.93 -26.13
N TYR A 225 -23.45 19.20 -25.48
CA TYR A 225 -23.45 17.74 -25.48
C TYR A 225 -24.63 17.15 -24.69
N GLU A 226 -24.98 17.76 -23.55
CA GLU A 226 -26.17 17.40 -22.75
C GLU A 226 -27.45 17.66 -23.52
N GLU A 227 -27.58 18.87 -24.10
CA GLU A 227 -28.76 19.29 -24.87
C GLU A 227 -29.00 18.43 -26.12
N ALA A 228 -27.90 17.90 -26.71
CA ALA A 228 -27.93 16.99 -27.85
C ALA A 228 -28.12 15.51 -27.47
N GLY A 229 -28.43 15.19 -26.23
CA GLY A 229 -28.68 13.82 -25.77
C GLY A 229 -27.46 12.93 -25.80
N TYR A 230 -26.28 13.47 -25.54
CA TYR A 230 -24.99 12.76 -25.47
C TYR A 230 -24.56 12.17 -26.83
N SER A 231 -24.90 12.83 -27.94
CA SER A 231 -24.51 12.38 -29.29
C SER A 231 -23.03 12.64 -29.55
N PRO A 232 -22.26 11.64 -30.00
CA PRO A 232 -20.86 11.82 -30.41
C PRO A 232 -20.68 12.84 -31.57
N GLU A 233 -21.67 12.92 -32.47
CA GLU A 233 -21.67 13.86 -33.59
C GLU A 233 -21.78 15.31 -33.10
N ALA A 234 -22.65 15.57 -32.14
CA ALA A 234 -22.81 16.87 -31.50
C ALA A 234 -21.53 17.28 -30.75
N LEU A 235 -20.87 16.36 -30.08
CA LEU A 235 -19.58 16.60 -29.44
C LEU A 235 -18.53 17.00 -30.46
N ALA A 236 -18.44 16.28 -31.59
CA ALA A 236 -17.50 16.57 -32.64
C ALA A 236 -17.77 17.94 -33.29
N GLN A 237 -19.01 18.34 -33.48
CA GLN A 237 -19.40 19.65 -34.00
C GLN A 237 -19.03 20.77 -33.00
N ALA A 238 -19.31 20.60 -31.73
CA ALA A 238 -18.98 21.56 -30.68
C ALA A 238 -17.46 21.77 -30.57
N LEU A 239 -16.67 20.72 -30.68
CA LEU A 239 -15.20 20.78 -30.69
C LEU A 239 -14.65 21.51 -31.90
N ARG A 240 -15.21 21.29 -33.12
CA ARG A 240 -14.80 21.99 -34.34
C ARG A 240 -15.12 23.48 -34.28
N ALA A 241 -16.30 23.85 -33.82
CA ALA A 241 -16.70 25.24 -33.64
C ALA A 241 -15.77 26.00 -32.66
N GLN A 242 -15.32 25.35 -31.62
CA GLN A 242 -14.36 25.94 -30.65
C GLN A 242 -12.95 26.07 -31.26
N ALA A 243 -12.52 25.12 -32.10
CA ALA A 243 -11.23 25.20 -32.76
C ALA A 243 -11.15 26.33 -33.82
N GLU A 244 -12.25 26.55 -34.52
CA GLU A 244 -12.36 27.67 -35.51
C GLU A 244 -12.36 29.03 -34.80
N ASN A 245 -13.05 29.16 -33.69
CA ASN A 245 -13.06 30.39 -32.87
C ASN A 245 -11.71 30.70 -32.19
N ALA A 246 -10.83 29.72 -32.03
CA ALA A 246 -9.50 29.91 -31.45
C ALA A 246 -8.45 30.35 -32.49
N GLN A 247 -8.78 30.25 -33.79
CA GLN A 247 -7.90 30.66 -34.90
C GLN A 247 -8.25 32.04 -35.49
N ALA A 248 -9.38 32.61 -35.11
CA ALA A 248 -9.89 33.92 -35.46
C ALA A 248 -9.55 34.96 -34.41
#